data_6bbe4c35710fdd719e4665f848873070
#
_entry.id   6bbe4c35710fdd719e4665f848873070
#
_cell.length_a   1.000
_cell.length_b   1.000
_cell.length_c   1.000
_cell.angle_alpha   90.00
_cell.angle_beta   90.00
_cell.angle_gamma   90.00
#
_symmetry.space_group_name_H-M   'P 1'
#
loop_
_entity.id
_entity.type
_entity.pdbx_description
1 polymer ?
#
loop_
_entity_poly.entity_id
_entity_poly.type
_entity_poly.pdbx_seq_one_letter_code
_entity_poly.pdbx_strand_id
1 'polypeptide(L)'
;TILPIFRELYPNIELRLEEGPSQKIEEYIIASKVDIGLLHCPLKDSAISYIPIRENNFVAVLHKGSHLEEFFYKKEESPYPFIDPKHFSGEKFVLAYPYQRVRQIADQILAAAGIQPLSCLNTSSVQTAMCLSAVGLGVSFMPENYISLFNCPVEPQFCRMEEEFGAKWTMAVAYDSKD
;
A
#
# COMPACT_ATOMS: atom_id res chain seq x y z
N THR A 1 -16.59 9.41 7.80
CA THR A 1 -16.87 7.99 8.18
C THR A 1 -18.19 7.58 7.57
N ILE A 2 -18.24 6.47 6.83
CA ILE A 2 -19.45 5.99 6.12
C ILE A 2 -20.47 5.37 7.09
N LEU A 3 -20.02 4.67 8.12
CA LEU A 3 -20.87 3.87 9.00
C LEU A 3 -22.01 4.61 9.71
N PRO A 4 -21.82 5.83 10.24
CA PRO A 4 -22.94 6.59 10.81
C PRO A 4 -24.04 6.90 9.79
N ILE A 5 -23.66 7.33 8.60
CA ILE A 5 -24.60 7.61 7.49
C ILE A 5 -25.35 6.33 7.08
N PHE A 6 -24.64 5.22 6.98
CA PHE A 6 -25.24 3.94 6.64
C PHE A 6 -26.27 3.49 7.68
N ARG A 7 -25.97 3.65 8.97
CA ARG A 7 -26.92 3.32 10.05
C ARG A 7 -28.18 4.20 10.05
N GLU A 8 -28.03 5.46 9.67
CA GLU A 8 -29.20 6.37 9.54
C GLU A 8 -30.09 5.96 8.36
N LEU A 9 -29.49 5.59 7.24
CA LEU A 9 -30.23 5.19 6.03
C LEU A 9 -30.84 3.78 6.15
N TYR A 10 -30.18 2.88 6.87
CA TYR A 10 -30.56 1.47 6.96
C TYR A 10 -30.60 1.00 8.43
N PRO A 11 -31.54 1.53 9.26
CA PRO A 11 -31.55 1.28 10.71
C PRO A 11 -31.85 -0.18 11.08
N ASN A 12 -32.44 -0.96 10.17
CA ASN A 12 -32.79 -2.36 10.39
C ASN A 12 -31.66 -3.33 10.02
N ILE A 13 -30.53 -2.86 9.50
CA ILE A 13 -29.36 -3.68 9.17
C ILE A 13 -28.43 -3.72 10.37
N GLU A 14 -28.17 -4.92 10.89
CA GLU A 14 -27.17 -5.16 11.92
C GLU A 14 -25.78 -5.15 11.28
N LEU A 15 -24.91 -4.23 11.75
CA LEU A 15 -23.53 -4.17 11.32
C LEU A 15 -22.62 -4.95 12.26
N ARG A 16 -21.87 -5.89 11.72
CA ARG A 16 -20.78 -6.58 12.39
C ARG A 16 -19.49 -6.30 11.66
N LEU A 17 -18.44 -5.93 12.37
CA LEU A 17 -17.15 -5.61 11.80
C LEU A 17 -16.12 -6.69 12.12
N GLU A 18 -15.45 -7.17 11.09
CA GLU A 18 -14.30 -8.06 11.19
C GLU A 18 -13.09 -7.37 10.58
N GLU A 19 -11.95 -7.44 11.26
CA GLU A 19 -10.71 -6.81 10.80
C GLU A 19 -9.61 -7.86 10.61
N GLY A 20 -8.75 -7.61 9.63
CA GLY A 20 -7.62 -8.50 9.39
C GLY A 20 -6.87 -8.16 8.09
N PRO A 21 -5.78 -8.88 7.81
CA PRO A 21 -5.10 -8.82 6.53
C PRO A 21 -6.06 -9.17 5.39
N SER A 22 -5.90 -8.56 4.21
CA SER A 22 -6.78 -8.76 3.04
C SER A 22 -7.00 -10.25 2.73
N GLN A 23 -5.96 -11.06 2.80
CA GLN A 23 -6.08 -12.50 2.57
C GLN A 23 -7.07 -13.18 3.53
N LYS A 24 -7.05 -12.80 4.81
CA LYS A 24 -7.98 -13.37 5.80
C LYS A 24 -9.42 -12.93 5.56
N ILE A 25 -9.62 -11.70 5.11
CA ILE A 25 -10.96 -11.23 4.75
C ILE A 25 -11.46 -11.93 3.48
N GLU A 26 -10.61 -12.20 2.49
CA GLU A 26 -10.95 -13.03 1.34
C GLU A 26 -11.45 -14.42 1.78
N GLU A 27 -10.75 -15.08 2.71
CA GLU A 27 -11.15 -16.37 3.29
C GLU A 27 -12.53 -16.26 4.01
N TYR A 28 -12.79 -15.15 4.70
CA TYR A 28 -14.06 -14.92 5.37
C TYR A 28 -15.23 -14.71 4.40
N ILE A 29 -15.00 -14.03 3.26
CA ILE A 29 -15.99 -13.89 2.20
C ILE A 29 -16.34 -15.25 1.63
N ILE A 30 -15.34 -16.05 1.23
CA ILE A 30 -15.53 -17.39 0.67
C ILE A 30 -16.26 -18.33 1.65
N ALA A 31 -15.98 -18.19 2.94
CA ALA A 31 -16.64 -18.97 3.99
C ALA A 31 -18.00 -18.39 4.43
N SER A 32 -18.51 -17.37 3.74
CA SER A 32 -19.76 -16.66 4.09
C SER A 32 -19.81 -16.19 5.56
N LYS A 33 -18.63 -15.85 6.11
CA LYS A 33 -18.51 -15.30 7.47
C LYS A 33 -18.72 -13.79 7.46
N VAL A 34 -18.41 -13.12 6.34
CA VAL A 34 -18.71 -11.73 6.07
C VAL A 34 -19.35 -11.62 4.69
N ASP A 35 -20.31 -10.70 4.54
CA ASP A 35 -21.03 -10.48 3.29
C ASP A 35 -20.21 -9.64 2.31
N ILE A 36 -19.51 -8.64 2.82
CA ILE A 36 -18.64 -7.74 2.02
C ILE A 36 -17.32 -7.46 2.74
N GLY A 37 -16.26 -7.29 1.94
CA GLY A 37 -14.94 -6.88 2.40
C GLY A 37 -14.46 -5.62 1.71
N LEU A 38 -13.80 -4.73 2.47
CA LEU A 38 -13.01 -3.64 1.91
C LEU A 38 -11.57 -4.11 1.80
N LEU A 39 -11.11 -4.34 0.59
CA LEU A 39 -9.82 -4.99 0.31
C LEU A 39 -8.98 -4.15 -0.65
N HIS A 40 -7.71 -4.49 -0.72
CA HIS A 40 -6.80 -3.95 -1.72
C HIS A 40 -6.44 -5.02 -2.76
N CYS A 41 -6.54 -4.63 -4.03
CA CYS A 41 -6.16 -5.48 -5.16
C CYS A 41 -4.62 -5.65 -5.26
N PRO A 42 -4.14 -6.74 -5.93
CA PRO A 42 -4.93 -7.77 -6.59
C PRO A 42 -5.54 -8.76 -5.61
N LEU A 43 -6.72 -9.30 -5.95
CA LEU A 43 -7.32 -10.41 -5.23
C LEU A 43 -6.69 -11.72 -5.69
N LYS A 44 -6.66 -12.72 -4.81
CA LYS A 44 -6.03 -14.01 -5.10
C LYS A 44 -7.01 -15.05 -5.61
N ASP A 45 -8.28 -14.96 -5.21
CA ASP A 45 -9.28 -15.97 -5.50
C ASP A 45 -10.27 -15.51 -6.56
N SER A 46 -10.50 -16.34 -7.57
CA SER A 46 -11.44 -16.09 -8.66
C SER A 46 -12.92 -16.25 -8.24
N ALA A 47 -13.19 -16.83 -7.06
CA ALA A 47 -14.53 -16.93 -6.49
C ALA A 47 -15.02 -15.58 -5.93
N ILE A 48 -14.14 -14.59 -5.82
CA ILE A 48 -14.47 -13.27 -5.28
C ILE A 48 -14.66 -12.28 -6.42
N SER A 49 -15.84 -11.66 -6.47
CA SER A 49 -16.11 -10.50 -7.30
C SER A 49 -15.72 -9.22 -6.57
N TYR A 50 -15.34 -8.18 -7.30
CA TYR A 50 -15.01 -6.91 -6.68
C TYR A 50 -15.41 -5.70 -7.53
N ILE A 51 -15.71 -4.61 -6.84
CA ILE A 51 -15.99 -3.30 -7.43
C ILE A 51 -14.88 -2.35 -6.98
N PRO A 52 -14.04 -1.87 -7.90
CA PRO A 52 -13.01 -0.89 -7.55
C PRO A 52 -13.65 0.42 -7.09
N ILE A 53 -13.17 0.97 -5.96
CA ILE A 53 -13.66 2.22 -5.40
C ILE A 53 -12.68 3.35 -5.69
N ARG A 54 -11.40 3.10 -5.44
CA ARG A 54 -10.37 4.13 -5.52
C ARG A 54 -9.01 3.53 -5.87
N GLU A 55 -8.35 4.19 -6.81
CA GLU A 55 -6.95 3.94 -7.10
C GLU A 55 -6.09 5.03 -6.44
N ASN A 56 -5.00 4.64 -5.81
CA ASN A 56 -4.01 5.53 -5.22
C ASN A 56 -2.63 5.16 -5.75
N ASN A 57 -1.74 6.15 -5.77
CA ASN A 57 -0.34 5.91 -6.08
C ASN A 57 0.36 5.24 -4.89
N PHE A 58 1.46 4.56 -5.20
CA PHE A 58 2.46 4.15 -4.23
C PHE A 58 3.63 5.13 -4.29
N VAL A 59 4.20 5.41 -3.13
CA VAL A 59 5.39 6.23 -3.00
C VAL A 59 6.51 5.43 -2.36
N ALA A 60 7.74 5.74 -2.76
CA ALA A 60 8.92 5.35 -2.00
C ALA A 60 9.17 6.38 -0.91
N VAL A 61 9.70 5.91 0.21
CA VAL A 61 10.03 6.71 1.39
C VAL A 61 11.52 6.61 1.67
N LEU A 62 12.15 7.75 1.79
CA LEU A 62 13.58 7.93 1.99
C LEU A 62 13.82 8.84 3.20
N HIS A 63 15.05 8.88 3.69
CA HIS A 63 15.46 9.96 4.59
C HIS A 63 15.72 11.23 3.79
N LYS A 64 15.46 12.38 4.39
CA LYS A 64 15.74 13.69 3.83
C LYS A 64 17.25 13.89 3.70
N GLY A 65 17.71 14.35 2.55
CA GLY A 65 19.13 14.45 2.22
C GLY A 65 19.77 13.12 1.75
N SER A 66 18.95 12.16 1.33
CA SER A 66 19.45 10.96 0.66
C SER A 66 20.15 11.30 -0.65
N HIS A 67 21.25 10.61 -0.97
CA HIS A 67 21.91 10.74 -2.28
C HIS A 67 20.97 10.41 -3.45
N LEU A 68 19.90 9.67 -3.22
CA LEU A 68 18.89 9.36 -4.22
C LEU A 68 18.12 10.60 -4.69
N GLU A 69 18.13 11.71 -3.92
CA GLU A 69 17.46 12.96 -4.31
C GLU A 69 18.08 13.59 -5.55
N GLU A 70 19.34 13.29 -5.89
CA GLU A 70 19.99 13.75 -7.13
C GLU A 70 19.32 13.20 -8.40
N PHE A 71 18.61 12.06 -8.30
CA PHE A 71 17.88 11.43 -9.39
C PHE A 71 16.42 11.85 -9.48
N PHE A 72 15.99 12.78 -8.62
CA PHE A 72 14.61 13.25 -8.63
C PHE A 72 14.32 14.14 -9.82
N TYR A 73 13.15 13.93 -10.42
CA TYR A 73 12.61 14.83 -11.43
C TYR A 73 11.16 15.20 -11.09
N LYS A 74 10.72 16.37 -11.57
CA LYS A 74 9.39 16.92 -11.27
C LYS A 74 8.45 16.69 -12.43
N LYS A 75 7.17 16.46 -12.10
CA LYS A 75 6.02 16.55 -13.01
C LYS A 75 5.05 17.56 -12.45
N GLU A 76 4.48 18.41 -13.30
CA GLU A 76 3.62 19.54 -12.89
C GLU A 76 2.41 19.11 -12.09
N GLU A 77 1.85 17.93 -12.38
CA GLU A 77 0.62 17.41 -11.74
C GLU A 77 0.86 16.63 -10.43
N SER A 78 2.10 16.59 -9.94
CA SER A 78 2.43 15.79 -8.76
C SER A 78 2.96 16.64 -7.60
N PRO A 79 2.42 16.44 -6.37
CA PRO A 79 2.97 17.11 -5.19
C PRO A 79 4.34 16.55 -4.76
N TYR A 80 4.73 15.37 -5.28
CA TYR A 80 5.98 14.71 -4.97
C TYR A 80 6.84 14.55 -6.22
N PRO A 81 8.19 14.62 -6.08
CA PRO A 81 9.09 14.29 -7.17
C PRO A 81 8.94 12.84 -7.60
N PHE A 82 9.42 12.53 -8.78
CA PHE A 82 9.52 11.17 -9.31
C PHE A 82 10.96 10.68 -9.26
N ILE A 83 11.13 9.37 -9.19
CA ILE A 83 12.40 8.66 -9.34
C ILE A 83 12.19 7.41 -10.21
N ASP A 84 13.18 7.08 -11.04
CA ASP A 84 13.24 5.73 -11.64
C ASP A 84 13.68 4.75 -10.55
N PRO A 85 12.86 3.74 -10.20
CA PRO A 85 13.19 2.80 -9.13
C PRO A 85 14.45 1.97 -9.39
N LYS A 86 15.01 1.96 -10.60
CA LYS A 86 16.32 1.35 -10.88
C LYS A 86 17.46 1.95 -10.04
N HIS A 87 17.30 3.21 -9.62
CA HIS A 87 18.26 3.88 -8.73
C HIS A 87 18.27 3.31 -7.30
N PHE A 88 17.28 2.50 -6.92
CA PHE A 88 17.28 1.76 -5.65
C PHE A 88 18.21 0.53 -5.66
N SER A 89 18.90 0.26 -6.77
CA SER A 89 19.86 -0.83 -6.85
C SER A 89 20.98 -0.67 -5.83
N GLY A 90 21.21 -1.70 -5.02
CA GLY A 90 22.23 -1.68 -3.95
C GLY A 90 21.74 -1.07 -2.62
N GLU A 91 20.53 -0.48 -2.58
CA GLU A 91 19.98 0.07 -1.35
C GLU A 91 19.55 -1.02 -0.35
N LYS A 92 19.54 -0.63 0.93
CA LYS A 92 18.85 -1.38 1.98
C LYS A 92 17.36 -1.05 1.93
N PHE A 93 16.54 -2.00 2.35
CA PHE A 93 15.08 -1.82 2.35
C PHE A 93 14.49 -2.06 3.74
N VAL A 94 13.41 -1.32 4.02
CA VAL A 94 12.51 -1.58 5.15
C VAL A 94 11.16 -1.94 4.57
N LEU A 95 10.81 -3.20 4.58
CA LEU A 95 9.63 -3.72 3.87
C LEU A 95 8.61 -4.33 4.84
N ALA A 96 7.38 -4.38 4.38
CA ALA A 96 6.34 -5.14 5.06
C ALA A 96 6.64 -6.66 4.99
N TYR A 97 5.98 -7.47 5.83
CA TYR A 97 6.10 -8.92 5.73
C TYR A 97 5.53 -9.47 4.41
N PRO A 98 6.06 -10.59 3.87
CA PRO A 98 5.70 -11.11 2.54
C PRO A 98 4.21 -11.40 2.32
N TYR A 99 3.45 -11.68 3.37
CA TYR A 99 2.02 -11.94 3.29
C TYR A 99 1.16 -10.68 3.16
N GLN A 100 1.74 -9.48 3.38
CA GLN A 100 1.00 -8.22 3.32
C GLN A 100 0.91 -7.67 1.89
N ARG A 101 -0.23 -7.09 1.52
CA ARG A 101 -0.45 -6.50 0.19
C ARG A 101 0.54 -5.39 -0.14
N VAL A 102 0.86 -4.54 0.83
CA VAL A 102 1.87 -3.48 0.68
C VAL A 102 3.21 -4.07 0.23
N ARG A 103 3.61 -5.22 0.79
CA ARG A 103 4.82 -5.91 0.37
C ARG A 103 4.72 -6.45 -1.06
N GLN A 104 3.59 -7.01 -1.45
CA GLN A 104 3.40 -7.54 -2.81
C GLN A 104 3.56 -6.44 -3.86
N ILE A 105 3.04 -5.23 -3.60
CA ILE A 105 3.23 -4.08 -4.49
C ILE A 105 4.71 -3.65 -4.51
N ALA A 106 5.36 -3.57 -3.35
CA ALA A 106 6.79 -3.25 -3.28
C ALA A 106 7.64 -4.24 -4.08
N ASP A 107 7.36 -5.54 -3.94
CA ASP A 107 8.04 -6.60 -4.70
C ASP A 107 7.80 -6.48 -6.21
N GLN A 108 6.58 -6.10 -6.65
CA GLN A 108 6.27 -5.83 -8.05
C GLN A 108 7.09 -4.64 -8.60
N ILE A 109 7.16 -3.54 -7.84
CA ILE A 109 7.96 -2.36 -8.23
C ILE A 109 9.43 -2.74 -8.37
N LEU A 110 9.98 -3.44 -7.38
CA LEU A 110 11.38 -3.85 -7.40
C LEU A 110 11.67 -4.85 -8.52
N ALA A 111 10.78 -5.81 -8.76
CA ALA A 111 10.92 -6.77 -9.85
C ALA A 111 10.86 -6.09 -11.23
N ALA A 112 9.94 -5.13 -11.43
CA ALA A 112 9.85 -4.34 -12.65
C ALA A 112 11.11 -3.50 -12.90
N ALA A 113 11.77 -3.04 -11.83
CA ALA A 113 13.06 -2.35 -11.89
C ALA A 113 14.26 -3.29 -12.02
N GLY A 114 14.05 -4.61 -12.01
CA GLY A 114 15.14 -5.61 -12.08
C GLY A 114 15.94 -5.73 -10.78
N ILE A 115 15.36 -5.35 -9.63
CA ILE A 115 16.04 -5.33 -8.34
C ILE A 115 15.62 -6.54 -7.49
N GLN A 116 16.61 -7.24 -6.95
CA GLN A 116 16.44 -8.20 -5.87
C GLN A 116 17.02 -7.62 -4.59
N PRO A 117 16.20 -7.37 -3.55
CA PRO A 117 16.68 -6.81 -2.30
C PRO A 117 17.71 -7.72 -1.62
N LEU A 118 18.94 -7.25 -1.43
CA LEU A 118 20.01 -7.99 -0.77
C LEU A 118 19.89 -7.95 0.76
N SER A 119 19.28 -6.91 1.31
CA SER A 119 19.12 -6.69 2.75
C SER A 119 17.81 -6.00 3.04
N CYS A 120 16.97 -6.64 3.87
CA CYS A 120 15.68 -6.09 4.27
C CYS A 120 15.48 -6.17 5.78
N LEU A 121 15.02 -5.06 6.37
CA LEU A 121 14.32 -5.09 7.64
C LEU A 121 12.84 -5.35 7.36
N ASN A 122 12.19 -6.22 8.13
CA ASN A 122 10.79 -6.51 7.96
C ASN A 122 9.98 -6.02 9.17
N THR A 123 8.83 -5.41 8.90
CA THR A 123 7.89 -4.94 9.93
C THR A 123 6.45 -5.19 9.49
N SER A 124 5.53 -5.37 10.43
CA SER A 124 4.10 -5.46 10.15
C SER A 124 3.43 -4.09 9.99
N SER A 125 4.08 -3.02 10.42
CA SER A 125 3.54 -1.67 10.45
C SER A 125 4.13 -0.80 9.34
N VAL A 126 3.27 -0.31 8.44
CA VAL A 126 3.66 0.64 7.39
C VAL A 126 4.20 1.94 7.98
N GLN A 127 3.60 2.42 9.08
CA GLN A 127 4.09 3.61 9.80
C GLN A 127 5.50 3.39 10.34
N THR A 128 5.76 2.23 10.94
CA THR A 128 7.11 1.89 11.43
C THR A 128 8.10 1.85 10.26
N ALA A 129 7.75 1.24 9.13
CA ALA A 129 8.61 1.24 7.94
C ALA A 129 8.94 2.67 7.49
N MET A 130 7.93 3.53 7.40
CA MET A 130 8.10 4.95 7.06
C MET A 130 9.09 5.65 8.01
N CYS A 131 8.92 5.50 9.33
CA CYS A 131 9.78 6.15 10.31
C CYS A 131 11.22 5.62 10.27
N LEU A 132 11.42 4.31 10.06
CA LEU A 132 12.75 3.72 9.91
C LEU A 132 13.45 4.22 8.64
N SER A 133 12.71 4.40 7.54
CA SER A 133 13.25 4.99 6.32
C SER A 133 13.58 6.47 6.50
N ALA A 134 12.77 7.23 7.23
CA ALA A 134 13.02 8.65 7.53
C ALA A 134 14.34 8.88 8.29
N VAL A 135 14.79 7.90 9.08
CA VAL A 135 16.08 7.94 9.79
C VAL A 135 17.21 7.23 9.03
N GLY A 136 17.02 6.87 7.77
CA GLY A 136 18.08 6.35 6.89
C GLY A 136 18.39 4.87 7.01
N LEU A 137 17.49 4.06 7.57
CA LEU A 137 17.73 2.61 7.70
C LEU A 137 17.44 1.82 6.41
N GLY A 138 16.89 2.47 5.38
CA GLY A 138 16.65 1.90 4.07
C GLY A 138 15.45 2.54 3.38
N VAL A 139 15.19 2.14 2.15
CA VAL A 139 14.02 2.57 1.36
C VAL A 139 12.80 1.75 1.76
N SER A 140 11.65 2.39 1.95
CA SER A 140 10.38 1.70 2.10
C SER A 140 9.35 2.17 1.07
N PHE A 141 8.22 1.47 1.00
CA PHE A 141 7.14 1.78 0.08
C PHE A 141 5.81 1.81 0.82
N MET A 142 4.94 2.74 0.45
CA MET A 142 3.62 2.85 1.05
C MET A 142 2.60 3.49 0.11
N PRO A 143 1.29 3.27 0.34
CA PRO A 143 0.25 4.02 -0.36
C PRO A 143 0.35 5.52 -0.04
N GLU A 144 0.28 6.36 -1.06
CA GLU A 144 0.40 7.81 -0.91
C GLU A 144 -0.64 8.43 0.03
N ASN A 145 -1.87 7.91 0.02
CA ASN A 145 -2.94 8.37 0.90
C ASN A 145 -2.67 8.11 2.39
N TYR A 146 -1.67 7.30 2.75
CA TYR A 146 -1.27 7.08 4.15
C TYR A 146 -0.37 8.20 4.69
N ILE A 147 0.22 9.02 3.82
CA ILE A 147 1.09 10.13 4.24
C ILE A 147 0.36 11.06 5.21
N SER A 148 -0.90 11.38 4.92
CA SER A 148 -1.72 12.26 5.79
C SER A 148 -2.24 11.57 7.06
N LEU A 149 -2.13 10.26 7.17
CA LEU A 149 -2.65 9.48 8.30
C LEU A 149 -1.57 9.18 9.35
N PHE A 150 -0.31 9.19 8.94
CA PHE A 150 0.80 8.78 9.79
C PHE A 150 1.65 9.97 10.21
N ASN A 151 2.08 9.96 11.47
CA ASN A 151 3.04 10.90 12.01
C ASN A 151 4.39 10.21 12.18
N CYS A 152 5.46 10.92 11.83
CA CYS A 152 6.84 10.51 12.03
C CYS A 152 7.61 11.63 12.74
N PRO A 153 8.41 11.32 13.78
CA PRO A 153 9.21 12.33 14.50
C PRO A 153 10.26 13.02 13.61
N VAL A 154 10.74 12.33 12.59
CA VAL A 154 11.65 12.85 11.57
C VAL A 154 10.90 12.92 10.25
N GLU A 155 10.98 14.05 9.56
CA GLU A 155 10.28 14.28 8.30
C GLU A 155 10.85 13.37 7.20
N PRO A 156 10.02 12.46 6.63
CA PRO A 156 10.44 11.63 5.51
C PRO A 156 10.54 12.41 4.21
N GLN A 157 11.32 11.93 3.27
CA GLN A 157 11.27 12.32 1.87
C GLN A 157 10.44 11.30 1.09
N PHE A 158 9.44 11.78 0.34
CA PHE A 158 8.60 10.94 -0.51
C PHE A 158 8.90 11.17 -1.98
N CYS A 159 8.84 10.11 -2.79
CA CYS A 159 8.91 10.22 -4.23
C CYS A 159 7.98 9.19 -4.89
N ARG A 160 7.42 9.57 -6.03
CA ARG A 160 6.61 8.72 -6.90
C ARG A 160 7.49 7.95 -7.88
N MET A 161 6.92 6.93 -8.46
CA MET A 161 7.48 6.15 -9.56
C MET A 161 6.49 6.16 -10.73
N GLU A 162 6.97 5.91 -11.95
CA GLU A 162 6.11 5.81 -13.12
C GLU A 162 5.15 4.64 -13.05
N GLU A 163 4.02 4.77 -13.74
CA GLU A 163 2.95 3.75 -13.72
C GLU A 163 3.41 2.39 -14.26
N GLU A 164 4.37 2.38 -15.16
CA GLU A 164 4.93 1.15 -15.75
C GLU A 164 5.56 0.21 -14.72
N PHE A 165 5.96 0.73 -13.56
CA PHE A 165 6.47 -0.09 -12.45
C PHE A 165 5.38 -0.68 -11.56
N GLY A 166 4.10 -0.48 -11.91
CA GLY A 166 2.98 -1.03 -11.13
C GLY A 166 2.79 -0.38 -9.75
N ALA A 167 3.26 0.87 -9.59
CA ALA A 167 3.21 1.63 -8.34
C ALA A 167 1.79 2.13 -8.00
N LYS A 168 0.81 1.23 -8.06
CA LYS A 168 -0.61 1.54 -7.84
C LYS A 168 -1.22 0.66 -6.77
N TRP A 169 -2.22 1.21 -6.10
CA TRP A 169 -2.93 0.62 -4.99
C TRP A 169 -4.44 0.82 -5.14
N THR A 170 -5.14 -0.23 -5.51
CA THR A 170 -6.59 -0.15 -5.73
C THR A 170 -7.34 -0.70 -4.53
N MET A 171 -8.19 0.12 -3.93
CA MET A 171 -9.17 -0.31 -2.93
C MET A 171 -10.46 -0.72 -3.63
N ALA A 172 -11.03 -1.83 -3.22
CA ALA A 172 -12.25 -2.37 -3.77
C ALA A 172 -13.21 -2.88 -2.69
N VAL A 173 -14.50 -2.88 -2.99
CA VAL A 173 -15.49 -3.72 -2.31
C VAL A 173 -15.43 -5.10 -2.94
N ALA A 174 -15.27 -6.12 -2.12
CA ALA A 174 -15.23 -7.51 -2.54
C ALA A 174 -16.39 -8.29 -1.91
N TYR A 175 -16.92 -9.28 -2.63
CA TYR A 175 -18.04 -10.13 -2.21
C TYR A 175 -17.96 -11.50 -2.91
N ASP A 176 -18.71 -12.49 -2.46
CA ASP A 176 -18.78 -13.80 -3.12
C ASP A 176 -19.43 -13.64 -4.49
N SER A 177 -18.82 -14.19 -5.54
CA SER A 177 -19.35 -14.10 -6.92
C SER A 177 -20.67 -14.84 -7.13
N LYS A 178 -21.15 -15.61 -6.13
CA LYS A 178 -22.43 -16.32 -6.16
C LYS A 178 -23.60 -15.48 -5.61
N ASP A 179 -23.31 -14.37 -4.94
CA ASP A 179 -24.29 -13.40 -4.45
C ASP A 179 -24.49 -12.29 -5.49
#